data_de5da9c67cfe85254979fe1441ed781d
#
_entry.id   de5da9c67cfe85254979fe1441ed781d
#
_cell.length_a   1.000
_cell.length_b   1.000
_cell.length_c   1.000
_cell.angle_alpha   90.00
_cell.angle_beta   90.00
_cell.angle_gamma   90.00
#
_symmetry.space_group_name_H-M   'P 1'
#
loop_
_entity.id
_entity.type
_entity.pdbx_description
1 polymer ?
#
loop_
_entity_poly.entity_id
_entity_poly.type
_entity_poly.pdbx_seq_one_letter_code
_entity_poly.pdbx_strand_id
1 'polypeptide(L)'
;MDAYVAGEYQQAEVQFRAAVEDDPGMADAWLGLHALKVDVAVAVVAMHTHRERFGEQRAKYGRPLNSWYWLGWWVQLVLETPRDLSLAHASHWLDGRHLAELDAALALCPPPEQDAATRFLLACRAYLGKDWQQLLRHTAGLDDDALLGVEAGLFAGMARVRLGLYAKAEQVLATALVRCRSEHPQRKELRYWLARAYEETGRTPAALPLYRAVHQADPSFMDTAARLSSLAAGEPLDEYGGMTARLAGPPASRGS
;
A
#
# COMPACT_ATOMS: atom_id res chain seq x y z
N MET A 1 -11.44 0.29 -28.25
CA MET A 1 -10.35 -0.66 -28.00
C MET A 1 -9.24 -0.55 -29.06
N ASP A 2 -9.57 -0.55 -30.36
CA ASP A 2 -8.57 -0.51 -31.43
C ASP A 2 -7.66 0.71 -31.37
N ALA A 3 -8.21 1.90 -31.12
CA ALA A 3 -7.44 3.12 -30.93
C ALA A 3 -6.47 3.03 -29.73
N TYR A 4 -6.88 2.39 -28.64
CA TYR A 4 -6.00 2.17 -27.47
C TYR A 4 -4.79 1.30 -27.82
N VAL A 5 -5.05 0.17 -28.52
CA VAL A 5 -3.99 -0.75 -28.98
C VAL A 5 -3.06 -0.10 -29.99
N ALA A 6 -3.58 0.80 -30.82
CA ALA A 6 -2.79 1.59 -31.77
C ALA A 6 -1.98 2.72 -31.13
N GLY A 7 -2.14 2.99 -29.84
CA GLY A 7 -1.50 4.11 -29.15
C GLY A 7 -2.18 5.47 -29.34
N GLU A 8 -3.36 5.49 -29.96
CA GLU A 8 -4.17 6.68 -30.23
C GLU A 8 -5.00 7.05 -28.99
N TYR A 9 -4.35 7.40 -27.88
CA TYR A 9 -4.96 7.51 -26.56
C TYR A 9 -6.08 8.56 -26.48
N GLN A 10 -5.96 9.70 -27.18
CA GLN A 10 -7.01 10.72 -27.21
C GLN A 10 -8.28 10.20 -27.88
N GLN A 11 -8.13 9.47 -29.00
CA GLN A 11 -9.26 8.85 -29.68
C GLN A 11 -9.87 7.72 -28.86
N ALA A 12 -9.02 6.92 -28.17
CA ALA A 12 -9.48 5.88 -27.25
C ALA A 12 -10.30 6.45 -26.09
N GLU A 13 -9.87 7.57 -25.50
CA GLU A 13 -10.63 8.28 -24.47
C GLU A 13 -12.02 8.67 -24.94
N VAL A 14 -12.11 9.33 -26.10
CA VAL A 14 -13.41 9.72 -26.68
C VAL A 14 -14.32 8.53 -26.88
N GLN A 15 -13.78 7.41 -27.39
CA GLN A 15 -14.56 6.18 -27.61
C GLN A 15 -15.01 5.53 -26.29
N PHE A 16 -14.17 5.51 -25.26
CA PHE A 16 -14.56 4.96 -23.96
C PHE A 16 -15.58 5.84 -23.26
N ARG A 17 -15.46 7.18 -23.33
CA ARG A 17 -16.46 8.11 -22.81
C ARG A 17 -17.82 7.91 -23.49
N ALA A 18 -17.84 7.86 -24.82
CA ALA A 18 -19.07 7.57 -25.55
C ALA A 18 -19.70 6.21 -25.17
N ALA A 19 -18.86 5.19 -24.95
CA ALA A 19 -19.35 3.87 -24.53
C ALA A 19 -19.98 3.89 -23.14
N VAL A 20 -19.43 4.61 -22.16
CA VAL A 20 -20.01 4.73 -20.82
C VAL A 20 -21.20 5.68 -20.78
N GLU A 21 -21.30 6.65 -21.69
CA GLU A 21 -22.50 7.49 -21.87
C GLU A 21 -23.67 6.66 -22.44
N ASP A 22 -23.41 5.78 -23.43
CA ASP A 22 -24.40 4.91 -24.03
C ASP A 22 -24.86 3.79 -23.08
N ASP A 23 -23.89 3.16 -22.39
CA ASP A 23 -24.13 2.10 -21.40
C ASP A 23 -23.25 2.28 -20.16
N PRO A 24 -23.74 3.00 -19.14
CA PRO A 24 -23.00 3.21 -17.89
C PRO A 24 -22.63 1.90 -17.15
N GLY A 25 -23.32 0.79 -17.46
CA GLY A 25 -23.03 -0.53 -16.91
C GLY A 25 -21.90 -1.28 -17.61
N MET A 26 -21.28 -0.72 -18.65
CA MET A 26 -20.19 -1.34 -19.40
C MET A 26 -18.87 -1.25 -18.61
N ALA A 27 -18.64 -2.17 -17.67
CA ALA A 27 -17.47 -2.16 -16.79
C ALA A 27 -16.13 -2.15 -17.56
N ASP A 28 -16.04 -2.80 -18.71
CA ASP A 28 -14.82 -2.81 -19.54
C ASP A 28 -14.53 -1.44 -20.20
N ALA A 29 -15.52 -0.59 -20.43
CA ALA A 29 -15.29 0.77 -20.91
C ALA A 29 -14.74 1.66 -19.78
N TRP A 30 -15.22 1.51 -18.56
CA TRP A 30 -14.65 2.13 -17.38
C TRP A 30 -13.20 1.67 -17.13
N LEU A 31 -12.89 0.39 -17.37
CA LEU A 31 -11.51 -0.10 -17.33
C LEU A 31 -10.63 0.63 -18.36
N GLY A 32 -11.15 0.91 -19.54
CA GLY A 32 -10.46 1.72 -20.55
C GLY A 32 -10.11 3.11 -20.07
N LEU A 33 -11.05 3.81 -19.45
CA LEU A 33 -10.81 5.13 -18.84
C LEU A 33 -9.80 5.05 -17.69
N HIS A 34 -9.92 4.04 -16.83
CA HIS A 34 -8.96 3.79 -15.75
C HIS A 34 -7.54 3.56 -16.28
N ALA A 35 -7.37 2.77 -17.35
CA ALA A 35 -6.08 2.51 -17.97
C ALA A 35 -5.45 3.78 -18.56
N LEU A 36 -6.27 4.69 -19.09
CA LEU A 36 -5.87 6.02 -19.57
C LEU A 36 -5.65 7.05 -18.46
N LYS A 37 -5.87 6.68 -17.19
CA LYS A 37 -5.79 7.58 -16.03
C LYS A 37 -6.84 8.71 -16.06
N VAL A 38 -7.97 8.46 -16.70
CA VAL A 38 -9.10 9.40 -16.83
C VAL A 38 -10.15 9.04 -15.78
N ASP A 39 -10.55 10.02 -14.97
CA ASP A 39 -11.60 9.88 -13.95
C ASP A 39 -11.44 8.63 -13.07
N VAL A 40 -10.21 8.33 -12.66
CA VAL A 40 -9.81 7.06 -12.00
C VAL A 40 -10.72 6.68 -10.84
N ALA A 41 -11.07 7.64 -9.98
CA ALA A 41 -11.96 7.40 -8.84
C ALA A 41 -13.36 6.95 -9.27
N VAL A 42 -13.94 7.67 -10.24
CA VAL A 42 -15.26 7.34 -10.81
C VAL A 42 -15.22 5.99 -11.51
N ALA A 43 -14.16 5.73 -12.28
CA ALA A 43 -13.98 4.48 -13.00
C ALA A 43 -13.91 3.27 -12.05
N VAL A 44 -13.16 3.38 -10.95
CA VAL A 44 -13.06 2.30 -9.95
C VAL A 44 -14.41 2.00 -9.31
N VAL A 45 -15.16 3.02 -8.90
CA VAL A 45 -16.49 2.85 -8.30
C VAL A 45 -17.46 2.26 -9.31
N ALA A 46 -17.49 2.76 -10.56
CA ALA A 46 -18.38 2.26 -11.61
C ALA A 46 -18.06 0.81 -11.99
N MET A 47 -16.79 0.46 -12.16
CA MET A 47 -16.38 -0.93 -12.42
C MET A 47 -16.84 -1.87 -11.28
N HIS A 48 -16.65 -1.46 -10.04
CA HIS A 48 -17.07 -2.26 -8.90
C HIS A 48 -18.60 -2.39 -8.83
N THR A 49 -19.33 -1.33 -9.10
CA THR A 49 -20.80 -1.33 -9.14
C THR A 49 -21.35 -2.30 -10.19
N HIS A 50 -20.69 -2.38 -11.34
CA HIS A 50 -21.09 -3.22 -12.46
C HIS A 50 -20.16 -4.45 -12.66
N ARG A 51 -19.56 -4.94 -11.60
CA ARG A 51 -18.55 -6.02 -11.62
C ARG A 51 -19.01 -7.32 -12.25
N GLU A 52 -20.31 -7.60 -12.22
CA GLU A 52 -20.88 -8.79 -12.87
C GLU A 52 -20.64 -8.81 -14.38
N ARG A 53 -20.54 -7.62 -14.99
CA ARG A 53 -20.31 -7.43 -16.42
C ARG A 53 -18.84 -7.23 -16.78
N PHE A 54 -17.96 -7.28 -15.79
CA PHE A 54 -16.53 -7.08 -15.98
C PHE A 54 -15.93 -8.22 -16.79
N GLY A 55 -15.29 -7.91 -17.89
CA GLY A 55 -14.69 -8.87 -18.81
C GLY A 55 -15.59 -9.27 -19.99
N GLU A 56 -16.87 -8.91 -20.01
CA GLU A 56 -17.80 -9.27 -21.12
C GLU A 56 -17.29 -8.80 -22.49
N GLN A 57 -16.87 -7.54 -22.58
CA GLN A 57 -16.42 -6.97 -23.84
C GLN A 57 -15.03 -7.49 -24.24
N ARG A 58 -14.14 -7.68 -23.27
CA ARG A 58 -12.83 -8.28 -23.49
C ARG A 58 -12.94 -9.70 -24.03
N ALA A 59 -13.82 -10.51 -23.45
CA ALA A 59 -14.11 -11.86 -23.93
C ALA A 59 -14.67 -11.85 -25.36
N LYS A 60 -15.63 -10.94 -25.63
CA LYS A 60 -16.26 -10.81 -26.93
C LYS A 60 -15.28 -10.41 -28.04
N TYR A 61 -14.37 -9.50 -27.76
CA TYR A 61 -13.45 -8.95 -28.76
C TYR A 61 -12.06 -9.61 -28.73
N GLY A 62 -11.79 -10.52 -27.79
CA GLY A 62 -10.55 -11.27 -27.70
C GLY A 62 -9.30 -10.42 -27.46
N ARG A 63 -9.47 -9.20 -26.92
CA ARG A 63 -8.37 -8.25 -26.69
C ARG A 63 -8.29 -7.88 -25.22
N PRO A 64 -7.21 -8.26 -24.52
CA PRO A 64 -7.00 -7.85 -23.14
C PRO A 64 -6.72 -6.34 -23.09
N LEU A 65 -7.36 -5.66 -22.15
CA LEU A 65 -7.01 -4.33 -21.71
C LEU A 65 -6.45 -4.46 -20.30
N ASN A 66 -5.17 -4.17 -20.13
CA ASN A 66 -4.51 -4.26 -18.85
C ASN A 66 -4.57 -2.91 -18.14
N SER A 67 -4.99 -2.91 -16.91
CA SER A 67 -4.88 -1.78 -16.02
C SER A 67 -4.35 -2.24 -14.68
N TRP A 68 -3.79 -1.33 -13.93
CA TRP A 68 -3.10 -1.59 -12.67
C TRP A 68 -3.73 -0.80 -11.55
N TYR A 69 -3.77 -1.38 -10.37
CA TYR A 69 -4.15 -0.69 -9.15
C TYR A 69 -3.12 -0.93 -8.04
N TRP A 70 -3.13 -0.06 -7.05
CA TRP A 70 -2.32 -0.22 -5.87
C TRP A 70 -3.10 -0.95 -4.79
N LEU A 71 -2.60 -2.10 -4.36
CA LEU A 71 -3.09 -2.78 -3.17
C LEU A 71 -2.43 -2.14 -1.95
N GLY A 72 -3.21 -1.46 -1.13
CA GLY A 72 -2.64 -0.60 -0.11
C GLY A 72 -1.86 0.55 -0.75
N TRP A 73 -0.63 0.76 -0.30
CA TRP A 73 0.20 1.88 -0.79
C TRP A 73 1.42 1.45 -1.59
N TRP A 74 1.73 0.16 -1.67
CA TRP A 74 3.03 -0.30 -2.16
C TRP A 74 3.00 -1.42 -3.19
N VAL A 75 1.93 -2.23 -3.22
CA VAL A 75 1.87 -3.41 -4.09
C VAL A 75 1.02 -3.12 -5.30
N GLN A 76 1.62 -3.19 -6.49
CA GLN A 76 0.91 -2.95 -7.74
C GLN A 76 0.39 -4.28 -8.31
N LEU A 77 -0.90 -4.36 -8.57
CA LEU A 77 -1.58 -5.54 -9.10
C LEU A 77 -2.36 -5.20 -10.38
N VAL A 78 -2.57 -6.21 -11.21
CA VAL A 78 -3.36 -6.07 -12.45
C VAL A 78 -4.84 -6.25 -12.14
N LEU A 79 -5.68 -5.45 -12.79
CA LEU A 79 -7.15 -5.59 -12.75
C LEU A 79 -7.58 -6.65 -13.78
N GLU A 80 -7.76 -7.88 -13.35
CA GLU A 80 -8.11 -8.99 -14.24
C GLU A 80 -9.47 -9.61 -13.93
N THR A 81 -9.88 -9.59 -12.67
CA THR A 81 -11.03 -10.34 -12.17
C THR A 81 -12.00 -9.45 -11.38
N PRO A 82 -13.26 -9.87 -11.18
CA PRO A 82 -14.17 -9.18 -10.26
C PRO A 82 -13.64 -9.06 -8.83
N ARG A 83 -12.81 -10.02 -8.38
CA ARG A 83 -12.09 -9.94 -7.10
C ARG A 83 -11.17 -8.71 -7.07
N ASP A 84 -10.39 -8.49 -8.13
CA ASP A 84 -9.45 -7.37 -8.18
C ASP A 84 -10.17 -6.03 -8.17
N LEU A 85 -11.37 -5.95 -8.73
CA LEU A 85 -12.22 -4.76 -8.64
C LEU A 85 -12.62 -4.44 -7.19
N SER A 86 -12.99 -5.45 -6.40
CA SER A 86 -13.34 -5.24 -4.99
C SER A 86 -12.12 -4.75 -4.20
N LEU A 87 -10.95 -5.34 -4.43
CA LEU A 87 -9.70 -4.93 -3.80
C LEU A 87 -9.27 -3.52 -4.24
N ALA A 88 -9.39 -3.19 -5.53
CA ALA A 88 -9.09 -1.86 -6.06
C ALA A 88 -10.03 -0.79 -5.47
N HIS A 89 -11.32 -1.12 -5.35
CA HIS A 89 -12.32 -0.25 -4.74
C HIS A 89 -11.99 0.03 -3.26
N ALA A 90 -11.66 -1.01 -2.47
CA ALA A 90 -11.25 -0.82 -1.10
C ALA A 90 -9.93 -0.01 -0.99
N SER A 91 -8.94 -0.31 -1.84
CA SER A 91 -7.68 0.43 -1.88
C SER A 91 -7.84 1.91 -2.23
N HIS A 92 -8.80 2.25 -3.08
CA HIS A 92 -9.11 3.64 -3.41
C HIS A 92 -9.50 4.46 -2.17
N TRP A 93 -10.30 3.91 -1.27
CA TRP A 93 -10.71 4.59 -0.04
C TRP A 93 -9.60 4.71 1.01
N LEU A 94 -8.54 3.87 0.93
CA LEU A 94 -7.35 4.01 1.77
C LEU A 94 -6.63 5.33 1.53
N ASP A 95 -6.45 5.72 0.28
CA ASP A 95 -5.72 6.94 -0.09
C ASP A 95 -6.40 8.20 0.43
N GLY A 96 -7.72 8.25 0.36
CA GLY A 96 -8.51 9.37 0.85
C GLY A 96 -8.73 9.36 2.38
N ARG A 97 -8.33 8.30 3.09
CA ARG A 97 -8.63 8.08 4.52
C ARG A 97 -10.13 8.13 4.84
N HIS A 98 -10.95 7.74 3.91
CA HIS A 98 -12.39 7.63 4.05
C HIS A 98 -12.75 6.31 4.74
N LEU A 99 -12.63 6.28 6.07
CA LEU A 99 -12.68 5.03 6.84
C LEU A 99 -14.04 4.32 6.79
N ALA A 100 -15.13 5.07 6.71
CA ALA A 100 -16.48 4.48 6.61
C ALA A 100 -16.70 3.81 5.26
N GLU A 101 -16.29 4.47 4.18
CA GLU A 101 -16.35 3.95 2.80
C GLU A 101 -15.40 2.77 2.63
N LEU A 102 -14.21 2.85 3.26
CA LEU A 102 -13.26 1.75 3.30
C LEU A 102 -13.84 0.52 4.00
N ASP A 103 -14.46 0.69 5.17
CA ASP A 103 -15.06 -0.41 5.92
C ASP A 103 -16.21 -1.07 5.12
N ALA A 104 -17.02 -0.26 4.44
CA ALA A 104 -18.06 -0.75 3.54
C ALA A 104 -17.48 -1.50 2.33
N ALA A 105 -16.40 -0.99 1.74
CA ALA A 105 -15.74 -1.64 0.61
C ALA A 105 -15.05 -2.96 1.01
N LEU A 106 -14.40 -3.00 2.17
CA LEU A 106 -13.77 -4.21 2.71
C LEU A 106 -14.78 -5.33 2.97
N ALA A 107 -16.01 -4.99 3.38
CA ALA A 107 -17.08 -5.98 3.57
C ALA A 107 -17.51 -6.68 2.25
N LEU A 108 -17.17 -6.09 1.10
CA LEU A 108 -17.44 -6.64 -0.23
C LEU A 108 -16.25 -7.40 -0.84
N CYS A 109 -15.11 -7.39 -0.16
CA CYS A 109 -13.94 -8.17 -0.55
C CYS A 109 -14.12 -9.66 -0.18
N PRO A 110 -13.34 -10.57 -0.78
CA PRO A 110 -13.32 -11.97 -0.36
C PRO A 110 -13.00 -12.13 1.13
N PRO A 111 -13.45 -13.22 1.77
CA PRO A 111 -13.15 -13.47 3.18
C PRO A 111 -11.63 -13.45 3.46
N PRO A 112 -11.17 -12.76 4.51
CA PRO A 112 -9.73 -12.59 4.79
C PRO A 112 -9.02 -13.91 5.13
N GLU A 113 -9.75 -14.94 5.56
CA GLU A 113 -9.22 -16.28 5.80
C GLU A 113 -8.79 -16.99 4.52
N GLN A 114 -9.37 -16.58 3.38
CA GLN A 114 -9.13 -17.18 2.06
C GLN A 114 -8.34 -16.26 1.13
N ASP A 115 -8.14 -14.99 1.51
CA ASP A 115 -7.55 -13.98 0.64
C ASP A 115 -6.51 -13.13 1.37
N ALA A 116 -5.24 -13.34 1.02
CA ALA A 116 -4.12 -12.61 1.59
C ALA A 116 -4.17 -11.10 1.29
N ALA A 117 -4.68 -10.70 0.12
CA ALA A 117 -4.80 -9.29 -0.26
C ALA A 117 -5.88 -8.57 0.55
N THR A 118 -7.05 -9.19 0.76
CA THR A 118 -8.08 -8.66 1.68
C THR A 118 -7.54 -8.51 3.09
N ARG A 119 -6.83 -9.52 3.58
CA ARG A 119 -6.19 -9.47 4.91
C ARG A 119 -5.16 -8.35 5.01
N PHE A 120 -4.40 -8.12 3.95
CA PHE A 120 -3.45 -7.01 3.89
C PHE A 120 -4.15 -5.64 3.90
N LEU A 121 -5.26 -5.47 3.20
CA LEU A 121 -6.07 -4.24 3.26
C LEU A 121 -6.66 -3.99 4.65
N LEU A 122 -7.09 -5.04 5.35
CA LEU A 122 -7.50 -4.94 6.75
C LEU A 122 -6.34 -4.51 7.66
N ALA A 123 -5.11 -4.97 7.37
CA ALA A 123 -3.90 -4.48 8.05
C ALA A 123 -3.67 -2.99 7.77
N CYS A 124 -3.81 -2.53 6.53
CA CYS A 124 -3.74 -1.11 6.18
C CYS A 124 -4.81 -0.29 6.94
N ARG A 125 -6.04 -0.80 7.00
CA ARG A 125 -7.12 -0.17 7.77
C ARG A 125 -6.80 -0.06 9.26
N ALA A 126 -6.28 -1.13 9.86
CA ALA A 126 -5.85 -1.15 11.26
C ALA A 126 -4.72 -0.15 11.52
N TYR A 127 -3.76 -0.04 10.59
CA TYR A 127 -2.68 0.95 10.64
C TYR A 127 -3.22 2.38 10.67
N LEU A 128 -4.18 2.73 9.81
CA LEU A 128 -4.82 4.05 9.80
C LEU A 128 -5.53 4.36 11.11
N GLY A 129 -6.17 3.35 11.72
CA GLY A 129 -6.80 3.45 13.03
C GLY A 129 -5.84 3.39 14.22
N LYS A 130 -4.55 3.17 13.99
CA LYS A 130 -3.52 2.93 15.02
C LYS A 130 -3.86 1.75 15.94
N ASP A 131 -4.64 0.80 15.45
CA ASP A 131 -4.94 -0.45 16.17
C ASP A 131 -3.83 -1.47 15.93
N TRP A 132 -2.77 -1.37 16.72
CA TRP A 132 -1.57 -2.20 16.59
C TRP A 132 -1.84 -3.68 16.84
N GLN A 133 -2.85 -4.02 17.63
CA GLN A 133 -3.22 -5.41 17.88
C GLN A 133 -3.94 -6.03 16.68
N GLN A 134 -4.88 -5.30 16.06
CA GLN A 134 -5.51 -5.73 14.83
C GLN A 134 -4.51 -5.81 13.69
N LEU A 135 -3.59 -4.83 13.61
CA LEU A 135 -2.51 -4.85 12.62
C LEU A 135 -1.69 -6.14 12.71
N LEU A 136 -1.31 -6.56 13.93
CA LEU A 136 -0.61 -7.84 14.13
C LEU A 136 -1.45 -9.05 13.74
N ARG A 137 -2.74 -9.05 14.04
CA ARG A 137 -3.64 -10.15 13.65
C ARG A 137 -3.73 -10.29 12.13
N HIS A 138 -3.89 -9.18 11.41
CA HIS A 138 -4.05 -9.22 9.97
C HIS A 138 -2.74 -9.47 9.21
N THR A 139 -1.58 -9.18 9.81
CA THR A 139 -0.27 -9.49 9.19
C THR A 139 0.25 -10.88 9.55
N ALA A 140 -0.37 -11.59 10.49
CA ALA A 140 0.09 -12.91 10.91
C ALA A 140 0.09 -13.92 9.74
N GLY A 141 1.25 -14.54 9.47
CA GLY A 141 1.41 -15.52 8.39
C GLY A 141 1.37 -14.95 6.97
N LEU A 142 1.48 -13.61 6.81
CA LEU A 142 1.73 -12.98 5.51
C LEU A 142 3.22 -12.78 5.23
N ASP A 143 4.06 -12.99 6.21
CA ASP A 143 5.53 -12.82 6.10
C ASP A 143 6.18 -13.73 5.06
N ASP A 144 5.56 -14.89 4.76
CA ASP A 144 6.02 -15.80 3.71
C ASP A 144 5.37 -15.57 2.35
N ASP A 145 4.40 -14.66 2.24
CA ASP A 145 3.77 -14.33 0.97
C ASP A 145 4.78 -13.69 0.01
N ALA A 146 4.78 -14.14 -1.25
CA ALA A 146 5.76 -13.72 -2.24
C ALA A 146 5.62 -12.23 -2.64
N LEU A 147 4.40 -11.68 -2.56
CA LEU A 147 4.10 -10.31 -2.96
C LEU A 147 4.00 -9.37 -1.76
N LEU A 148 3.44 -9.84 -0.65
CA LEU A 148 3.07 -9.02 0.50
C LEU A 148 4.03 -9.18 1.70
N GLY A 149 4.95 -10.14 1.66
CA GLY A 149 5.75 -10.52 2.83
C GLY A 149 6.66 -9.41 3.36
N VAL A 150 7.18 -8.54 2.50
CA VAL A 150 8.03 -7.41 2.91
C VAL A 150 7.19 -6.35 3.62
N GLU A 151 6.06 -5.98 3.04
CA GLU A 151 5.12 -4.98 3.57
C GLU A 151 4.44 -5.45 4.86
N ALA A 152 4.02 -6.72 4.88
CA ALA A 152 3.45 -7.34 6.07
C ALA A 152 4.48 -7.41 7.21
N GLY A 153 5.72 -7.75 6.90
CA GLY A 153 6.84 -7.73 7.84
C GLY A 153 7.13 -6.34 8.39
N LEU A 154 7.09 -5.31 7.55
CA LEU A 154 7.21 -3.92 7.96
C LEU A 154 6.10 -3.53 8.96
N PHE A 155 4.84 -3.78 8.59
CA PHE A 155 3.69 -3.50 9.46
C PHE A 155 3.74 -4.26 10.77
N ALA A 156 4.03 -5.55 10.71
CA ALA A 156 4.15 -6.40 11.90
C ALA A 156 5.29 -5.96 12.83
N GLY A 157 6.41 -5.53 12.25
CA GLY A 157 7.55 -4.99 13.01
C GLY A 157 7.22 -3.67 13.66
N MET A 158 6.64 -2.74 12.91
CA MET A 158 6.20 -1.44 13.40
C MET A 158 5.19 -1.58 14.55
N ALA A 159 4.17 -2.42 14.39
CA ALA A 159 3.18 -2.67 15.43
C ALA A 159 3.83 -3.22 16.70
N ARG A 160 4.82 -4.13 16.58
CA ARG A 160 5.55 -4.66 17.72
C ARG A 160 6.40 -3.60 18.45
N VAL A 161 7.03 -2.69 17.70
CA VAL A 161 7.73 -1.55 18.31
C VAL A 161 6.76 -0.69 19.11
N ARG A 162 5.59 -0.37 18.52
CA ARG A 162 4.53 0.41 19.18
C ARG A 162 3.93 -0.26 20.42
N LEU A 163 3.99 -1.57 20.50
CA LEU A 163 3.52 -2.36 21.64
C LEU A 163 4.63 -2.73 22.63
N GLY A 164 5.85 -2.22 22.48
CA GLY A 164 6.99 -2.53 23.35
C GLY A 164 7.55 -3.95 23.17
N LEU A 165 7.18 -4.67 22.10
CA LEU A 165 7.59 -6.05 21.82
C LEU A 165 8.90 -6.07 21.01
N TYR A 166 9.93 -5.38 21.47
CA TYR A 166 11.14 -5.03 20.72
C TYR A 166 11.91 -6.25 20.17
N ALA A 167 12.09 -7.31 20.97
CA ALA A 167 12.79 -8.51 20.52
C ALA A 167 12.08 -9.21 19.35
N LYS A 168 10.74 -9.27 19.38
CA LYS A 168 9.93 -9.81 18.29
C LYS A 168 9.91 -8.87 17.09
N ALA A 169 9.95 -7.55 17.31
CA ALA A 169 10.04 -6.55 16.25
C ALA A 169 11.35 -6.70 15.49
N GLU A 170 12.48 -6.83 16.19
CA GLU A 170 13.79 -7.05 15.59
C GLU A 170 13.79 -8.26 14.65
N GLN A 171 13.33 -9.40 15.14
CA GLN A 171 13.32 -10.64 14.36
C GLN A 171 12.57 -10.47 13.03
N VAL A 172 11.37 -9.91 13.08
CA VAL A 172 10.51 -9.74 11.89
C VAL A 172 11.09 -8.69 10.94
N LEU A 173 11.54 -7.53 11.47
CA LEU A 173 12.11 -6.45 10.65
C LEU A 173 13.43 -6.87 10.00
N ALA A 174 14.29 -7.60 10.71
CA ALA A 174 15.53 -8.12 10.14
C ALA A 174 15.24 -9.12 9.02
N THR A 175 14.29 -10.04 9.22
CA THR A 175 13.87 -10.99 8.19
C THR A 175 13.30 -10.27 6.96
N ALA A 176 12.40 -9.32 7.15
CA ALA A 176 11.84 -8.52 6.06
C ALA A 176 12.91 -7.72 5.32
N LEU A 177 13.88 -7.14 6.05
CA LEU A 177 14.98 -6.37 5.46
C LEU A 177 15.91 -7.23 4.61
N VAL A 178 16.16 -8.50 4.99
CA VAL A 178 16.94 -9.46 4.19
C VAL A 178 16.22 -9.80 2.89
N ARG A 179 14.90 -10.00 2.95
CA ARG A 179 14.08 -10.30 1.76
C ARG A 179 13.85 -9.08 0.86
N CYS A 180 13.96 -7.89 1.42
CA CYS A 180 13.73 -6.63 0.72
C CYS A 180 14.88 -6.32 -0.23
N ARG A 181 14.58 -6.16 -1.53
CA ARG A 181 15.57 -5.76 -2.54
C ARG A 181 16.18 -4.40 -2.22
N SER A 182 17.39 -4.12 -2.73
CA SER A 182 18.11 -2.86 -2.45
C SER A 182 17.34 -1.61 -2.89
N GLU A 183 16.64 -1.70 -4.01
CA GLU A 183 15.90 -0.60 -4.63
C GLU A 183 14.46 -0.46 -4.10
N HIS A 184 14.05 -1.38 -3.21
CA HIS A 184 12.68 -1.40 -2.72
C HIS A 184 12.38 -0.16 -1.84
N PRO A 185 11.28 0.57 -2.08
CA PRO A 185 10.99 1.82 -1.39
C PRO A 185 10.86 1.65 0.14
N GLN A 186 10.35 0.52 0.62
CA GLN A 186 10.20 0.24 2.05
C GLN A 186 11.50 -0.10 2.77
N ARG A 187 12.62 -0.29 2.05
CA ARG A 187 13.91 -0.60 2.68
C ARG A 187 14.33 0.45 3.70
N LYS A 188 14.05 1.72 3.41
CA LYS A 188 14.30 2.85 4.31
C LYS A 188 13.48 2.73 5.60
N GLU A 189 12.18 2.43 5.47
CA GLU A 189 11.28 2.27 6.60
C GLU A 189 11.64 1.06 7.47
N LEU A 190 11.96 -0.08 6.84
CA LEU A 190 12.44 -1.28 7.55
C LEU A 190 13.68 -0.97 8.39
N ARG A 191 14.66 -0.26 7.83
CA ARG A 191 15.87 0.17 8.56
C ARG A 191 15.53 1.08 9.73
N TYR A 192 14.63 2.04 9.53
CA TYR A 192 14.21 2.96 10.57
C TYR A 192 13.56 2.21 11.75
N TRP A 193 12.58 1.35 11.48
CA TRP A 193 11.89 0.62 12.54
C TRP A 193 12.77 -0.42 13.24
N LEU A 194 13.71 -1.04 12.51
CA LEU A 194 14.71 -1.91 13.11
C LEU A 194 15.67 -1.12 14.00
N ALA A 195 16.11 0.06 13.57
CA ALA A 195 16.93 0.95 14.40
C ALA A 195 16.19 1.37 15.68
N ARG A 196 14.86 1.67 15.57
CA ARG A 196 14.01 1.94 16.73
C ARG A 196 13.99 0.77 17.72
N ALA A 197 13.84 -0.46 17.23
CA ALA A 197 13.85 -1.65 18.10
C ALA A 197 15.19 -1.81 18.83
N TYR A 198 16.31 -1.52 18.17
CA TYR A 198 17.65 -1.54 18.80
C TYR A 198 17.82 -0.41 19.81
N GLU A 199 17.40 0.80 19.51
CA GLU A 199 17.47 1.97 20.38
C GLU A 199 16.71 1.71 21.69
N GLU A 200 15.46 1.26 21.61
CA GLU A 200 14.60 0.96 22.76
C GLU A 200 15.13 -0.18 23.66
N THR A 201 16.02 -1.01 23.11
CA THR A 201 16.71 -2.06 23.89
C THR A 201 18.14 -1.67 24.30
N GLY A 202 18.51 -0.38 24.17
CA GLY A 202 19.82 0.15 24.56
C GLY A 202 20.98 -0.28 23.65
N ARG A 203 20.70 -0.91 22.49
CA ARG A 203 21.72 -1.37 21.55
C ARG A 203 22.11 -0.29 20.55
N THR A 204 22.52 0.87 21.07
CA THR A 204 22.95 2.04 20.29
C THR A 204 23.96 1.72 19.19
N PRO A 205 25.00 0.87 19.39
CA PRO A 205 25.93 0.53 18.31
C PRO A 205 25.29 -0.16 17.11
N ALA A 206 24.18 -0.88 17.29
CA ALA A 206 23.43 -1.53 16.22
C ALA A 206 22.43 -0.56 15.55
N ALA A 207 21.86 0.38 16.30
CA ALA A 207 20.91 1.36 15.79
C ALA A 207 21.56 2.42 14.88
N LEU A 208 22.73 2.93 15.28
CA LEU A 208 23.42 4.04 14.60
C LEU A 208 23.68 3.81 13.11
N PRO A 209 24.23 2.67 12.66
CA PRO A 209 24.49 2.45 11.22
C PRO A 209 23.18 2.41 10.41
N LEU A 210 22.09 1.91 10.98
CA LEU A 210 20.78 1.88 10.32
C LEU A 210 20.20 3.29 10.16
N TYR A 211 20.22 4.10 11.22
CA TYR A 211 19.78 5.50 11.13
C TYR A 211 20.64 6.32 10.16
N ARG A 212 21.97 6.11 10.15
CA ARG A 212 22.86 6.78 9.17
C ARG A 212 22.46 6.42 7.75
N ALA A 213 22.20 5.14 7.47
CA ALA A 213 21.78 4.69 6.15
C ALA A 213 20.42 5.27 5.73
N VAL A 214 19.47 5.44 6.68
CA VAL A 214 18.20 6.12 6.44
C VAL A 214 18.43 7.60 6.13
N HIS A 215 19.22 8.29 6.96
CA HIS A 215 19.50 9.73 6.79
C HIS A 215 20.25 10.04 5.50
N GLN A 216 21.18 9.17 5.08
CA GLN A 216 21.86 9.31 3.80
C GLN A 216 20.90 9.17 2.60
N ALA A 217 19.93 8.26 2.71
CA ALA A 217 18.93 8.06 1.66
C ALA A 217 17.87 9.18 1.63
N ASP A 218 17.51 9.70 2.78
CA ASP A 218 16.51 10.75 2.95
C ASP A 218 16.74 11.50 4.28
N PRO A 219 17.41 12.66 4.25
CA PRO A 219 17.70 13.43 5.45
C PRO A 219 16.45 13.93 6.21
N SER A 220 15.31 14.02 5.53
CA SER A 220 14.04 14.49 6.09
C SER A 220 13.13 13.37 6.59
N PHE A 221 13.61 12.10 6.52
CA PHE A 221 12.77 10.96 6.88
C PHE A 221 12.50 10.91 8.38
N MET A 222 11.24 11.07 8.75
CA MET A 222 10.77 11.04 10.15
C MET A 222 11.66 11.89 11.07
N ASP A 223 11.98 11.38 12.25
CA ASP A 223 12.86 12.02 13.24
C ASP A 223 14.30 11.50 13.21
N THR A 224 14.73 10.90 12.10
CA THR A 224 16.04 10.23 11.98
C THR A 224 17.21 11.15 12.34
N ALA A 225 17.19 12.42 11.90
CA ALA A 225 18.24 13.38 12.20
C ALA A 225 18.31 13.70 13.70
N ALA A 226 17.14 13.88 14.35
CA ALA A 226 17.05 14.14 15.78
C ALA A 226 17.58 12.94 16.59
N ARG A 227 17.22 11.70 16.18
CA ARG A 227 17.70 10.48 16.85
C ARG A 227 19.20 10.29 16.69
N LEU A 228 19.77 10.57 15.54
CA LEU A 228 21.21 10.52 15.34
C LEU A 228 21.93 11.50 16.27
N SER A 229 21.42 12.72 16.39
CA SER A 229 22.01 13.74 17.29
C SER A 229 21.91 13.33 18.76
N SER A 230 20.75 12.84 19.20
CA SER A 230 20.48 12.38 20.54
C SER A 230 21.37 11.19 20.93
N LEU A 231 21.44 10.17 20.08
CA LEU A 231 22.28 9.00 20.33
C LEU A 231 23.78 9.35 20.34
N ALA A 232 24.21 10.35 19.56
CA ALA A 232 25.57 10.84 19.58
C ALA A 232 25.90 11.62 20.87
N ALA A 233 24.92 12.34 21.43
CA ALA A 233 25.03 13.06 22.68
C ALA A 233 24.90 12.13 23.92
N GLY A 234 24.41 10.91 23.75
CA GLY A 234 24.09 10.01 24.86
C GLY A 234 22.82 10.37 25.61
N GLU A 235 21.95 11.20 25.01
CA GLU A 235 20.69 11.66 25.58
C GLU A 235 19.53 10.90 24.91
N PRO A 236 18.75 10.10 25.65
CA PRO A 236 17.61 9.41 25.05
C PRO A 236 16.52 10.40 24.65
N LEU A 237 16.01 10.30 23.41
CA LEU A 237 14.77 10.95 23.03
C LEU A 237 13.59 10.16 23.61
N ASP A 238 12.60 10.89 24.13
CA ASP A 238 11.34 10.28 24.54
C ASP A 238 10.62 9.59 23.36
N GLU A 239 9.65 8.76 23.65
CA GLU A 239 8.91 7.94 22.68
C GLU A 239 8.29 8.77 21.54
N TYR A 240 8.09 10.06 21.77
CA TYR A 240 7.44 10.99 20.85
C TYR A 240 8.39 12.03 20.24
N GLY A 241 9.66 12.12 20.69
CA GLY A 241 10.74 12.91 20.07
C GLY A 241 10.39 14.28 19.53
N GLY A 242 9.44 14.97 20.13
CA GLY A 242 8.97 16.26 19.62
C GLY A 242 8.17 16.16 18.30
N MET A 243 7.82 14.97 17.87
CA MET A 243 7.03 14.77 16.65
C MET A 243 5.55 15.09 16.89
N THR A 244 5.15 16.29 16.57
CA THR A 244 3.90 16.47 15.82
C THR A 244 4.14 15.80 14.47
N ALA A 245 3.97 14.47 14.43
CA ALA A 245 4.26 13.67 13.27
C ALA A 245 3.41 14.19 12.12
N ARG A 246 4.06 14.76 11.13
CA ARG A 246 3.60 14.58 9.77
C ARG A 246 3.66 13.08 9.53
N LEU A 247 2.54 12.40 9.74
CA LEU A 247 2.23 11.17 9.04
C LEU A 247 2.22 11.58 7.56
N ALA A 248 3.37 11.57 6.95
CA ALA A 248 3.47 11.62 5.52
C ALA A 248 2.77 10.34 5.08
N GLY A 249 1.58 10.51 4.54
CA GLY A 249 1.02 9.52 3.65
C GLY A 249 2.08 9.22 2.58
N PRO A 250 1.94 8.13 1.83
CA PRO A 250 2.82 7.82 0.73
C PRO A 250 2.99 9.08 -0.12
N PRO A 251 4.16 9.29 -0.72
CA PRO A 251 4.37 10.45 -1.57
C PRO A 251 3.23 10.48 -2.57
N ALA A 252 2.56 11.64 -2.63
CA ALA A 252 1.51 11.87 -3.60
C ALA A 252 1.99 11.32 -4.94
N SER A 253 1.19 10.47 -5.55
CA SER A 253 1.47 9.83 -6.84
C SER A 253 2.12 10.85 -7.74
N ARG A 254 3.39 10.66 -8.09
CA ARG A 254 4.05 11.47 -9.10
C ARG A 254 3.25 11.26 -10.37
N GLY A 255 2.40 12.23 -10.68
CA GLY A 255 1.84 12.39 -11.99
C GLY A 255 2.99 12.73 -12.95
N SER A 256 3.14 11.94 -13.92
CA SER A 256 3.64 12.21 -15.25
C SER A 256 3.39 10.98 -16.11
#